data_9472916f2e624032ddb84acbd40e7472
#
_entry.id   9472916f2e624032ddb84acbd40e7472
#
_cell.length_a   1.000
_cell.length_b   1.000
_cell.length_c   1.000
_cell.angle_alpha   90.00
_cell.angle_beta   90.00
_cell.angle_gamma   90.00
#
_symmetry.space_group_name_H-M   'P 1'
#
loop_
_entity.id
_entity.type
_entity.pdbx_description
1 polymer ?
#
loop_
_entity_poly.entity_id
_entity_poly.type
_entity_poly.pdbx_seq_one_letter_code
_entity_poly.pdbx_strand_id
1 'polypeptide(L)'
;LIFGFKADGYLGYLKRQQKRNVQFIAIDSSLSQVALNDIRLKLIEKRPLSSLVKQDDGTFAYQSIVQDIELSSSAFAISEQTSSYALPTDNAGDFELQLHHADQLLGSLTFSVVGAGNTMAMLEQNAALTVKLDKADYKAGDLIELNITAPYTGTGLITIETDKVHSFSWFSSATTSSIARIRVPDTLEGNAYVNVAFVRASDSDALFVSPLSYAVVPFNIDRSARTLAISLNAPEEVRPGKPFTLSYSTDKPADLLLYGVDEGILQVAGYQLPDPLAHYLQKKALQVRSLQMLDLILPEFTALQRQLAGVGGDNERMAMAAARMMMDKNLNPFARRAEQPGVFWLGVVKASNQPASTEVTLPQSFSGNIKLMAVAVADHALAATSKDVRVRGPFVLSPEVLQSAAPGDEFDVSISVANGIKGSGIDAPVQVSLQLPDSLTLVGDSSVRLNI
;
A
#
# COMPACT_ATOMS: atom_id res chain seq x y z
N LEU A 1 14.16 -1.52 19.88
CA LEU A 1 14.82 -0.54 19.04
C LEU A 1 14.35 -0.71 17.59
N ILE A 2 13.91 0.35 16.94
CA ILE A 2 13.43 0.36 15.53
C ILE A 2 14.35 1.25 14.73
N PHE A 3 14.75 0.78 13.56
CA PHE A 3 15.56 1.53 12.61
C PHE A 3 14.73 1.99 11.44
N GLY A 4 14.95 3.22 11.02
CA GLY A 4 14.37 3.78 9.83
C GLY A 4 15.42 4.43 8.94
N PHE A 5 15.16 4.43 7.64
CA PHE A 5 15.94 5.21 6.71
C PHE A 5 15.05 5.98 5.73
N LYS A 6 15.56 7.10 5.26
CA LYS A 6 14.92 7.92 4.24
C LYS A 6 15.95 8.29 3.18
N ALA A 7 15.68 7.92 1.94
CA ALA A 7 16.49 8.36 0.79
C ALA A 7 15.97 9.68 0.23
N ASP A 8 16.84 10.46 -0.38
CA ASP A 8 16.54 11.71 -1.07
C ASP A 8 16.02 11.50 -2.51
N GLY A 9 15.54 10.29 -2.83
CA GLY A 9 14.96 9.90 -4.10
C GLY A 9 14.97 8.41 -4.35
N TYR A 10 14.63 8.01 -5.58
CA TYR A 10 14.57 6.61 -5.97
C TYR A 10 15.99 6.01 -6.06
N LEU A 11 16.20 4.88 -5.38
CA LEU A 11 17.50 4.20 -5.27
C LEU A 11 17.72 3.12 -6.32
N GLY A 12 16.69 2.69 -7.02
CA GLY A 12 16.78 1.64 -8.05
C GLY A 12 17.46 2.08 -9.36
N TYR A 13 17.73 3.37 -9.53
CA TYR A 13 18.34 3.93 -10.72
C TYR A 13 19.19 5.16 -10.38
N LEU A 14 20.46 4.98 -10.07
CA LEU A 14 21.40 6.07 -9.82
C LEU A 14 22.41 6.14 -10.95
N LYS A 15 22.70 7.34 -11.46
CA LYS A 15 23.77 7.53 -12.46
C LYS A 15 25.12 7.49 -11.76
N ARG A 16 26.15 7.05 -12.48
CA ARG A 16 27.53 7.10 -11.97
C ARG A 16 27.89 8.52 -11.53
N GLN A 17 28.57 8.64 -10.40
CA GLN A 17 28.98 9.90 -9.76
C GLN A 17 27.81 10.80 -9.37
N GLN A 18 26.59 10.28 -9.35
CA GLN A 18 25.43 11.00 -8.84
C GLN A 18 25.45 11.03 -7.33
N LYS A 19 25.51 12.22 -6.73
CA LYS A 19 25.43 12.36 -5.27
C LYS A 19 24.06 11.95 -4.77
N ARG A 20 24.00 10.99 -3.85
CA ARG A 20 22.80 10.51 -3.16
C ARG A 20 23.09 10.30 -1.70
N ASN A 21 22.19 10.80 -0.86
CA ASN A 21 22.28 10.65 0.58
C ASN A 21 21.13 9.80 1.12
N VAL A 22 21.43 9.00 2.11
CA VAL A 22 20.44 8.28 2.90
C VAL A 22 20.55 8.76 4.34
N GLN A 23 19.43 9.10 4.93
CA GLN A 23 19.31 9.51 6.32
C GLN A 23 18.86 8.33 7.16
N PHE A 24 19.51 8.11 8.29
CA PHE A 24 19.21 7.05 9.23
C PHE A 24 18.74 7.63 10.57
N ILE A 25 17.75 6.96 11.17
CA ILE A 25 17.27 7.23 12.52
C ILE A 25 17.17 5.93 13.32
N ALA A 26 17.33 6.03 14.64
CA ALA A 26 17.00 4.97 15.57
C ALA A 26 15.97 5.48 16.59
N ILE A 27 14.95 4.68 16.89
CA ILE A 27 13.93 5.01 17.88
C ILE A 27 13.76 3.87 18.88
N ASP A 28 13.50 4.21 20.12
CA ASP A 28 13.21 3.26 21.19
C ASP A 28 11.73 2.84 21.24
N SER A 29 11.37 2.07 22.27
CA SER A 29 9.99 1.61 22.48
C SER A 29 9.02 2.73 22.85
N SER A 30 9.52 3.89 23.26
CA SER A 30 8.71 5.09 23.55
C SER A 30 8.58 6.03 22.37
N LEU A 31 9.05 5.62 21.19
CA LEU A 31 9.10 6.39 19.94
C LEU A 31 10.00 7.63 20.01
N SER A 32 10.92 7.67 20.98
CA SER A 32 11.93 8.73 21.08
C SER A 32 13.15 8.39 20.23
N GLN A 33 13.72 9.41 19.57
CA GLN A 33 14.97 9.23 18.84
C GLN A 33 16.12 9.01 19.82
N VAL A 34 16.96 8.02 19.53
CA VAL A 34 18.07 7.64 20.37
C VAL A 34 19.36 7.57 19.56
N ALA A 35 20.47 7.96 20.19
CA ALA A 35 21.79 7.77 19.59
C ALA A 35 22.18 6.28 19.63
N LEU A 36 22.80 5.81 18.57
CA LEU A 36 23.37 4.47 18.49
C LEU A 36 24.81 4.55 17.95
N ASN A 37 25.74 4.21 18.81
CA ASN A 37 27.15 4.11 18.49
C ASN A 37 27.50 2.67 18.08
N ASP A 38 28.72 2.47 17.59
CA ASP A 38 29.27 1.15 17.22
C ASP A 38 28.49 0.42 16.11
N ILE A 39 27.88 1.18 15.21
CA ILE A 39 27.31 0.62 14.00
C ILE A 39 28.41 0.39 12.97
N ARG A 40 28.34 -0.73 12.29
CA ARG A 40 29.17 -1.05 11.14
C ARG A 40 28.33 -1.03 9.88
N LEU A 41 28.67 -0.15 8.95
CA LEU A 41 28.09 -0.13 7.61
C LEU A 41 28.93 -1.02 6.70
N LYS A 42 28.31 -2.04 6.09
CA LYS A 42 28.93 -2.90 5.09
C LYS A 42 28.29 -2.61 3.73
N LEU A 43 29.12 -2.32 2.75
CA LEU A 43 28.71 -2.21 1.36
C LEU A 43 28.97 -3.53 0.66
N ILE A 44 27.93 -4.14 0.14
CA ILE A 44 27.95 -5.42 -0.56
C ILE A 44 27.56 -5.20 -2.01
N GLU A 45 28.39 -5.66 -2.94
CA GLU A 45 28.03 -5.77 -4.34
C GLU A 45 27.30 -7.09 -4.56
N LYS A 46 26.12 -7.04 -5.15
CA LYS A 46 25.34 -8.20 -5.59
C LYS A 46 25.79 -8.54 -7.01
N ARG A 47 26.72 -9.47 -7.13
CA ARG A 47 27.26 -9.86 -8.43
C ARG A 47 26.58 -11.13 -8.90
N PRO A 48 25.78 -11.09 -9.97
CA PRO A 48 25.24 -12.29 -10.54
C PRO A 48 26.37 -13.10 -11.22
N LEU A 49 26.44 -14.37 -10.95
CA LEU A 49 27.35 -15.33 -11.57
C LEU A 49 26.55 -16.44 -12.20
N SER A 50 26.79 -16.72 -13.48
CA SER A 50 26.23 -17.89 -14.14
C SER A 50 27.18 -19.09 -13.94
N SER A 51 26.68 -20.14 -13.31
CA SER A 51 27.40 -21.40 -13.13
C SER A 51 26.72 -22.50 -13.93
N LEU A 52 27.51 -23.31 -14.63
CA LEU A 52 27.02 -24.50 -15.30
C LEU A 52 26.85 -25.62 -14.26
N VAL A 53 25.61 -25.93 -13.92
CA VAL A 53 25.28 -26.94 -12.90
C VAL A 53 24.76 -28.19 -13.60
N LYS A 54 25.30 -29.36 -13.21
CA LYS A 54 24.80 -30.65 -13.66
C LYS A 54 23.45 -30.91 -12.95
N GLN A 55 22.41 -31.16 -13.74
CA GLN A 55 21.09 -31.53 -13.27
C GLN A 55 21.02 -33.00 -12.88
N ASP A 56 20.01 -33.40 -12.12
CA ASP A 56 19.79 -34.78 -11.65
C ASP A 56 19.57 -35.78 -12.84
N ASP A 57 19.11 -35.28 -13.99
CA ASP A 57 18.92 -36.04 -15.21
C ASP A 57 20.22 -36.23 -16.04
N GLY A 58 21.33 -35.69 -15.52
CA GLY A 58 22.65 -35.77 -16.18
C GLY A 58 22.90 -34.67 -17.20
N THR A 59 21.94 -33.81 -17.50
CA THR A 59 22.10 -32.63 -18.37
C THR A 59 22.80 -31.51 -17.62
N PHE A 60 23.33 -30.53 -18.35
CA PHE A 60 23.94 -29.33 -17.78
C PHE A 60 23.06 -28.12 -18.09
N ALA A 61 22.71 -27.37 -17.05
CA ALA A 61 21.98 -26.10 -17.17
C ALA A 61 22.76 -24.95 -16.52
N TYR A 62 22.70 -23.77 -17.11
CA TYR A 62 23.22 -22.57 -16.48
C TYR A 62 22.29 -22.13 -15.35
N GLN A 63 22.83 -22.02 -14.14
CA GLN A 63 22.12 -21.50 -12.99
C GLN A 63 22.74 -20.16 -12.59
N SER A 64 21.93 -19.12 -12.52
CA SER A 64 22.36 -17.81 -12.05
C SER A 64 22.37 -17.82 -10.50
N ILE A 65 23.54 -17.56 -9.95
CA ILE A 65 23.76 -17.43 -8.49
C ILE A 65 24.21 -16.00 -8.25
N VAL A 66 23.56 -15.30 -7.31
CA VAL A 66 24.02 -13.99 -6.88
C VAL A 66 25.09 -14.17 -5.82
N GLN A 67 26.31 -13.74 -6.11
CA GLN A 67 27.40 -13.72 -5.15
C GLN A 67 27.45 -12.36 -4.43
N ASP A 68 27.50 -12.41 -3.11
CA ASP A 68 27.69 -11.25 -2.26
C ASP A 68 29.19 -10.97 -2.07
N ILE A 69 29.64 -9.79 -2.51
CA ILE A 69 31.03 -9.37 -2.39
C ILE A 69 31.08 -8.14 -1.49
N GLU A 70 31.65 -8.28 -0.30
CA GLU A 70 31.88 -7.16 0.61
C GLU A 70 32.96 -6.23 0.03
N LEU A 71 32.55 -5.01 -0.38
CA LEU A 71 33.44 -4.01 -0.94
C LEU A 71 34.11 -3.15 0.13
N SER A 72 33.37 -2.83 1.18
CA SER A 72 33.87 -2.02 2.28
C SER A 72 33.08 -2.24 3.56
N SER A 73 33.76 -2.00 4.67
CA SER A 73 33.17 -2.00 6.01
C SER A 73 33.69 -0.77 6.77
N SER A 74 32.78 0.09 7.22
CA SER A 74 33.15 1.35 7.91
C SER A 74 32.34 1.52 9.19
N ALA A 75 32.97 2.16 10.20
CA ALA A 75 32.26 2.55 11.41
C ALA A 75 31.29 3.70 11.11
N PHE A 76 30.12 3.66 11.72
CA PHE A 76 29.07 4.67 11.60
C PHE A 76 28.39 4.88 12.94
N ALA A 77 27.81 6.05 13.15
CA ALA A 77 27.01 6.34 14.33
C ALA A 77 25.72 7.06 13.93
N ILE A 78 24.63 6.70 14.56
CA ILE A 78 23.35 7.42 14.46
C ILE A 78 23.26 8.34 15.67
N SER A 79 23.14 9.64 15.44
CA SER A 79 22.95 10.65 16.48
C SER A 79 21.49 10.66 16.96
N GLU A 80 21.19 11.37 18.04
CA GLU A 80 19.80 11.65 18.49
C GLU A 80 18.99 12.43 17.46
N GLN A 81 19.64 12.93 16.42
CA GLN A 81 19.02 13.49 15.22
C GLN A 81 19.23 12.54 14.04
N THR A 82 18.89 12.97 12.84
CA THR A 82 19.17 12.20 11.61
C THR A 82 20.67 12.17 11.30
N SER A 83 21.23 11.00 11.03
CA SER A 83 22.58 10.84 10.51
C SER A 83 22.54 10.54 9.01
N SER A 84 23.36 11.23 8.23
CA SER A 84 23.38 11.14 6.77
C SER A 84 24.58 10.35 6.28
N TYR A 85 24.36 9.48 5.28
CA TYR A 85 25.41 8.72 4.62
C TYR A 85 25.32 8.93 3.10
N ALA A 86 26.44 9.27 2.48
CA ALA A 86 26.53 9.41 1.03
C ALA A 86 26.72 8.05 0.38
N LEU A 87 25.82 7.63 -0.50
CA LEU A 87 25.93 6.38 -1.23
C LEU A 87 27.13 6.44 -2.20
N PRO A 88 27.97 5.40 -2.26
CA PRO A 88 29.02 5.29 -3.23
C PRO A 88 28.42 4.98 -4.61
N THR A 89 28.60 5.90 -5.56
CA THR A 89 28.03 5.80 -6.92
C THR A 89 29.12 5.81 -8.01
N ASP A 90 30.36 5.55 -7.66
CA ASP A 90 31.48 5.61 -8.60
C ASP A 90 31.50 4.43 -9.58
N ASN A 91 31.08 3.26 -9.12
CA ASN A 91 31.00 2.05 -9.91
C ASN A 91 29.56 1.68 -10.23
N ALA A 92 29.32 1.21 -11.45
CA ALA A 92 28.03 0.69 -11.83
C ALA A 92 27.87 -0.75 -11.28
N GLY A 93 26.66 -1.08 -10.81
CA GLY A 93 26.34 -2.38 -10.21
C GLY A 93 25.09 -2.33 -9.35
N ASP A 94 24.72 -3.49 -8.81
CA ASP A 94 23.69 -3.63 -7.80
C ASP A 94 24.35 -3.79 -6.42
N PHE A 95 23.94 -2.96 -5.48
CA PHE A 95 24.57 -2.88 -4.17
C PHE A 95 23.54 -3.02 -3.06
N GLU A 96 23.99 -3.57 -1.94
CA GLU A 96 23.27 -3.59 -0.67
C GLU A 96 24.14 -2.92 0.41
N LEU A 97 23.58 -1.92 1.08
CA LEU A 97 24.17 -1.32 2.26
C LEU A 97 23.54 -1.94 3.50
N GLN A 98 24.32 -2.67 4.28
CA GLN A 98 23.90 -3.33 5.50
C GLN A 98 24.37 -2.57 6.74
N LEU A 99 23.49 -2.43 7.73
CA LEU A 99 23.79 -1.87 9.03
C LEU A 99 23.90 -3.00 10.05
N HIS A 100 25.06 -3.13 10.68
CA HIS A 100 25.32 -4.12 11.73
C HIS A 100 25.63 -3.42 13.05
N HIS A 101 25.14 -4.00 14.14
CA HIS A 101 25.53 -3.66 15.50
C HIS A 101 25.87 -4.94 16.25
N ALA A 102 27.08 -5.03 16.83
CA ALA A 102 27.57 -6.23 17.53
C ALA A 102 27.32 -7.53 16.72
N ASP A 103 27.65 -7.54 15.43
CA ASP A 103 27.48 -8.64 14.46
C ASP A 103 26.02 -9.01 14.12
N GLN A 104 25.03 -8.32 14.69
CA GLN A 104 23.63 -8.47 14.31
C GLN A 104 23.27 -7.52 13.19
N LEU A 105 22.63 -8.03 12.12
CA LEU A 105 22.06 -7.22 11.06
C LEU A 105 20.85 -6.45 11.60
N LEU A 106 20.92 -5.13 11.60
CA LEU A 106 19.83 -4.24 12.02
C LEU A 106 18.88 -3.91 10.89
N GLY A 107 19.41 -3.81 9.68
CA GLY A 107 18.64 -3.51 8.48
C GLY A 107 19.54 -3.38 7.25
N SER A 108 18.93 -3.43 6.08
CA SER A 108 19.65 -3.22 4.82
C SER A 108 18.81 -2.38 3.86
N LEU A 109 19.48 -1.74 2.92
CA LEU A 109 18.88 -1.06 1.80
C LEU A 109 19.61 -1.41 0.51
N THR A 110 18.86 -1.60 -0.57
CA THR A 110 19.42 -1.88 -1.88
C THR A 110 19.41 -0.64 -2.77
N PHE A 111 20.42 -0.50 -3.60
CA PHE A 111 20.48 0.54 -4.60
C PHE A 111 21.22 0.05 -5.85
N SER A 112 20.91 0.66 -7.01
CA SER A 112 21.51 0.30 -8.29
C SER A 112 22.16 1.52 -8.92
N VAL A 113 23.43 1.39 -9.33
CA VAL A 113 24.14 2.41 -10.06
C VAL A 113 24.27 1.99 -11.52
N VAL A 114 23.71 2.80 -12.42
CA VAL A 114 23.71 2.53 -13.86
C VAL A 114 24.81 3.32 -14.55
N GLY A 115 25.41 2.70 -15.58
CA GLY A 115 26.44 3.36 -16.39
C GLY A 115 26.53 2.77 -17.77
N ALA A 116 26.79 3.60 -18.79
CA ALA A 116 27.10 3.14 -20.12
C ALA A 116 28.47 2.45 -20.14
N GLY A 117 28.57 1.26 -20.70
CA GLY A 117 29.84 0.58 -20.94
C GLY A 117 30.31 -0.39 -19.85
N ASN A 118 29.40 -1.04 -19.15
CA ASN A 118 29.78 -2.06 -18.16
C ASN A 118 30.24 -3.34 -18.85
N THR A 119 31.55 -3.42 -19.13
CA THR A 119 32.21 -4.53 -19.82
C THR A 119 32.29 -5.82 -18.97
N MET A 120 31.92 -5.78 -17.71
CA MET A 120 31.97 -6.95 -16.82
C MET A 120 30.79 -7.92 -16.97
N ALA A 121 29.70 -7.51 -17.61
CA ALA A 121 28.57 -8.40 -17.95
C ALA A 121 28.90 -9.42 -19.05
N MET A 122 30.09 -9.36 -19.64
CA MET A 122 30.49 -10.25 -20.76
C MET A 122 30.69 -11.72 -20.36
N LEU A 123 30.68 -12.07 -19.09
CA LEU A 123 30.86 -13.46 -18.64
C LEU A 123 29.56 -14.16 -18.27
N GLU A 124 28.44 -13.43 -18.27
CA GLU A 124 27.15 -13.99 -17.96
C GLU A 124 26.35 -14.28 -19.23
N GLN A 125 26.48 -15.47 -19.71
CA GLN A 125 25.71 -16.03 -20.83
C GLN A 125 24.26 -16.32 -20.43
N ASN A 126 23.63 -15.46 -19.65
CA ASN A 126 22.18 -15.45 -19.52
C ASN A 126 21.63 -14.60 -20.67
N ALA A 127 20.85 -15.23 -21.56
CA ALA A 127 20.14 -14.56 -22.64
C ALA A 127 19.07 -13.55 -22.15
N ALA A 128 19.10 -13.20 -20.87
CA ALA A 128 18.16 -12.33 -20.23
C ALA A 128 18.49 -10.85 -20.49
N LEU A 129 17.56 -10.18 -21.14
CA LEU A 129 17.56 -8.73 -21.25
C LEU A 129 17.19 -8.13 -19.88
N THR A 130 18.02 -7.24 -19.34
CA THR A 130 17.71 -6.53 -18.11
C THR A 130 17.35 -5.08 -18.43
N VAL A 131 16.21 -4.62 -17.94
CA VAL A 131 15.72 -3.26 -18.15
C VAL A 131 15.43 -2.61 -16.79
N LYS A 132 16.00 -1.43 -16.56
CA LYS A 132 15.74 -0.62 -15.36
C LYS A 132 15.22 0.74 -15.79
N LEU A 133 14.14 1.19 -15.13
CA LEU A 133 13.54 2.51 -15.33
C LEU A 133 14.12 3.50 -14.32
N ASP A 134 14.25 4.75 -14.72
CA ASP A 134 14.78 5.83 -13.87
C ASP A 134 13.86 6.20 -12.69
N LYS A 135 12.57 5.82 -12.76
CA LYS A 135 11.57 6.02 -11.70
C LYS A 135 10.64 4.81 -11.62
N ALA A 136 9.85 4.73 -10.55
CA ALA A 136 8.76 3.78 -10.40
C ALA A 136 7.39 4.39 -10.79
N ASP A 137 7.25 5.72 -10.62
CA ASP A 137 6.02 6.46 -10.87
C ASP A 137 6.30 7.59 -11.86
N TYR A 138 5.42 7.75 -12.84
CA TYR A 138 5.51 8.74 -13.91
C TYR A 138 4.19 9.50 -14.04
N LYS A 139 4.25 10.71 -14.57
CA LYS A 139 3.07 11.45 -15.00
C LYS A 139 2.80 11.17 -16.49
N ALA A 140 1.54 11.32 -16.88
CA ALA A 140 1.19 11.37 -18.29
C ALA A 140 2.04 12.43 -19.00
N GLY A 141 2.62 12.11 -20.15
CA GLY A 141 3.53 12.96 -20.89
C GLY A 141 5.00 12.93 -20.46
N ASP A 142 5.36 12.31 -19.33
CA ASP A 142 6.75 12.18 -18.88
C ASP A 142 7.59 11.36 -19.87
N LEU A 143 8.89 11.58 -19.82
CA LEU A 143 9.87 10.77 -20.54
C LEU A 143 10.45 9.72 -19.59
N ILE A 144 10.26 8.45 -19.92
CA ILE A 144 10.90 7.32 -19.24
C ILE A 144 12.31 7.17 -19.79
N GLU A 145 13.32 7.15 -18.95
CA GLU A 145 14.68 6.76 -19.29
C GLU A 145 14.91 5.30 -18.88
N LEU A 146 15.30 4.48 -19.84
CA LEU A 146 15.55 3.07 -19.64
C LEU A 146 17.05 2.79 -19.71
N ASN A 147 17.59 2.13 -18.69
CA ASN A 147 18.88 1.46 -18.82
C ASN A 147 18.66 0.02 -19.23
N ILE A 148 19.17 -0.33 -20.41
CA ILE A 148 18.99 -1.63 -21.05
C ILE A 148 20.34 -2.32 -21.06
N THR A 149 20.44 -3.49 -20.41
CA THR A 149 21.60 -4.38 -20.47
C THR A 149 21.22 -5.62 -21.27
N ALA A 150 21.83 -5.79 -22.41
CA ALA A 150 21.57 -6.89 -23.35
C ALA A 150 22.77 -7.85 -23.41
N PRO A 151 22.56 -9.14 -23.71
CA PRO A 151 23.64 -10.12 -23.83
C PRO A 151 24.50 -9.91 -25.08
N TYR A 152 24.07 -9.07 -26.02
CA TYR A 152 24.73 -8.80 -27.31
C TYR A 152 24.39 -7.41 -27.83
N THR A 153 25.07 -7.02 -28.91
CA THR A 153 24.76 -5.81 -29.69
C THR A 153 23.57 -6.04 -30.62
N GLY A 154 22.81 -5.00 -30.94
CA GLY A 154 21.66 -5.17 -31.81
C GLY A 154 20.70 -3.98 -31.84
N THR A 155 19.48 -4.28 -32.26
CA THR A 155 18.38 -3.31 -32.39
C THR A 155 17.16 -3.80 -31.63
N GLY A 156 16.46 -2.88 -30.97
CA GLY A 156 15.29 -3.24 -30.18
C GLY A 156 14.10 -2.31 -30.39
N LEU A 157 12.96 -2.82 -30.00
CA LEU A 157 11.69 -2.11 -29.93
C LEU A 157 11.28 -1.98 -28.46
N ILE A 158 11.01 -0.77 -28.05
CA ILE A 158 10.43 -0.45 -26.75
C ILE A 158 8.95 -0.14 -26.98
N THR A 159 8.07 -0.73 -26.18
CA THR A 159 6.64 -0.45 -26.20
C THR A 159 6.14 -0.10 -24.80
N ILE A 160 5.10 0.74 -24.72
CA ILE A 160 4.30 0.92 -23.51
C ILE A 160 2.97 0.24 -23.74
N GLU A 161 2.62 -0.70 -22.86
CA GLU A 161 1.53 -1.64 -23.05
C GLU A 161 0.62 -1.75 -21.81
N THR A 162 -0.68 -2.01 -22.07
CA THR A 162 -1.67 -2.46 -21.08
C THR A 162 -2.54 -3.56 -21.71
N ASP A 163 -3.71 -3.22 -22.24
CA ASP A 163 -4.59 -4.02 -23.11
C ASP A 163 -4.20 -3.91 -24.59
N LYS A 164 -3.46 -2.88 -24.92
CA LYS A 164 -2.91 -2.60 -26.27
C LYS A 164 -1.56 -1.91 -26.16
N VAL A 165 -0.89 -1.77 -27.28
CA VAL A 165 0.30 -0.91 -27.41
C VAL A 165 -0.14 0.54 -27.48
N HIS A 166 0.30 1.35 -26.52
CA HIS A 166 -0.02 2.78 -26.43
C HIS A 166 1.02 3.66 -27.13
N SER A 167 2.30 3.29 -27.05
CA SER A 167 3.40 3.96 -27.74
C SER A 167 4.53 3.01 -28.01
N PHE A 168 5.41 3.35 -28.95
CA PHE A 168 6.59 2.56 -29.26
C PHE A 168 7.77 3.46 -29.68
N SER A 169 8.98 2.94 -29.53
CA SER A 169 10.22 3.58 -29.95
C SER A 169 11.25 2.53 -30.36
N TRP A 170 11.94 2.75 -31.45
CA TRP A 170 13.07 1.94 -31.86
C TRP A 170 14.37 2.46 -31.26
N PHE A 171 15.28 1.57 -30.94
CA PHE A 171 16.64 1.91 -30.52
C PHE A 171 17.64 0.90 -31.06
N SER A 172 18.90 1.33 -31.19
CA SER A 172 20.02 0.46 -31.55
C SER A 172 21.09 0.59 -30.48
N SER A 173 21.74 -0.51 -30.16
CA SER A 173 22.84 -0.56 -29.22
C SER A 173 24.06 -1.20 -29.82
N ALA A 174 25.13 -0.43 -29.93
CA ALA A 174 26.45 -0.88 -30.36
C ALA A 174 27.27 -1.51 -29.21
N THR A 175 26.73 -1.53 -28.01
CA THR A 175 27.32 -2.13 -26.82
C THR A 175 26.29 -2.94 -26.06
N THR A 176 26.70 -3.76 -25.10
CA THR A 176 25.81 -4.57 -24.28
C THR A 176 25.00 -3.74 -23.25
N SER A 177 25.31 -2.44 -23.09
CA SER A 177 24.55 -1.54 -22.23
C SER A 177 24.22 -0.26 -22.99
N SER A 178 22.96 0.16 -22.95
CA SER A 178 22.46 1.36 -23.61
C SER A 178 21.40 2.07 -22.81
N ILE A 179 21.27 3.38 -23.07
CA ILE A 179 20.21 4.21 -22.50
C ILE A 179 19.24 4.56 -23.64
N ALA A 180 17.99 4.20 -23.46
CA ALA A 180 16.92 4.56 -24.38
C ALA A 180 15.83 5.37 -23.69
N ARG A 181 14.95 6.02 -24.45
CA ARG A 181 13.88 6.86 -23.93
C ARG A 181 12.58 6.62 -24.66
N ILE A 182 11.47 6.62 -23.91
CA ILE A 182 10.13 6.55 -24.47
C ILE A 182 9.20 7.49 -23.70
N ARG A 183 8.27 8.13 -24.41
CA ARG A 183 7.30 9.03 -23.78
C ARG A 183 6.07 8.28 -23.31
N VAL A 184 5.64 8.57 -22.06
CA VAL A 184 4.36 8.11 -21.53
C VAL A 184 3.23 8.84 -22.27
N PRO A 185 2.26 8.12 -22.86
CA PRO A 185 1.11 8.75 -23.49
C PRO A 185 0.27 9.58 -22.49
N ASP A 186 -0.26 10.72 -22.97
CA ASP A 186 -1.03 11.64 -22.14
C ASP A 186 -2.37 11.05 -21.64
N THR A 187 -2.86 10.01 -22.30
CA THR A 187 -4.13 9.33 -21.99
C THR A 187 -3.97 8.13 -21.08
N LEU A 188 -2.73 7.80 -20.65
CA LEU A 188 -2.46 6.61 -19.88
C LEU A 188 -2.72 6.85 -18.39
N GLU A 189 -3.42 5.92 -17.74
CA GLU A 189 -3.79 5.98 -16.33
C GLU A 189 -3.59 4.64 -15.62
N GLY A 190 -3.44 4.68 -14.30
CA GLY A 190 -3.28 3.50 -13.46
C GLY A 190 -1.88 2.95 -13.47
N ASN A 191 -1.69 1.79 -14.08
CA ASN A 191 -0.37 1.19 -14.30
C ASN A 191 -0.21 0.77 -15.76
N ALA A 192 1.04 0.66 -16.19
CA ALA A 192 1.39 0.13 -17.50
C ALA A 192 2.71 -0.65 -17.43
N TYR A 193 3.10 -1.20 -18.54
CA TYR A 193 4.29 -2.01 -18.69
C TYR A 193 5.16 -1.46 -19.81
N VAL A 194 6.44 -1.32 -19.54
CA VAL A 194 7.44 -1.15 -20.60
C VAL A 194 7.86 -2.54 -21.02
N ASN A 195 7.65 -2.87 -22.29
CA ASN A 195 8.16 -4.10 -22.90
C ASN A 195 9.30 -3.73 -23.86
N VAL A 196 10.41 -4.46 -23.77
CA VAL A 196 11.56 -4.29 -24.63
C VAL A 196 11.85 -5.62 -25.31
N ALA A 197 11.75 -5.63 -26.63
CA ALA A 197 12.17 -6.74 -27.47
C ALA A 197 13.48 -6.34 -28.17
N PHE A 198 14.53 -7.13 -28.05
CA PHE A 198 15.86 -6.82 -28.57
C PHE A 198 16.39 -7.94 -29.45
N VAL A 199 16.73 -7.61 -30.67
CA VAL A 199 17.21 -8.55 -31.68
C VAL A 199 18.70 -8.35 -31.88
N ARG A 200 19.44 -9.45 -31.87
CA ARG A 200 20.88 -9.50 -32.08
C ARG A 200 21.27 -8.98 -33.46
N ALA A 201 22.34 -8.19 -33.53
CA ALA A 201 22.94 -7.79 -34.80
C ALA A 201 23.50 -9.02 -35.55
N SER A 202 23.42 -8.99 -36.86
CA SER A 202 23.86 -10.12 -37.75
C SER A 202 25.38 -10.32 -37.73
N ASP A 203 26.14 -9.29 -37.39
CA ASP A 203 27.59 -9.25 -37.27
C ASP A 203 28.12 -9.52 -35.86
N SER A 204 27.23 -9.89 -34.92
CA SER A 204 27.60 -10.19 -33.53
C SER A 204 28.25 -11.57 -33.42
N ASP A 205 29.38 -11.64 -32.73
CA ASP A 205 30.11 -12.89 -32.44
C ASP A 205 29.39 -13.81 -31.44
N ALA A 206 28.28 -13.35 -30.81
CA ALA A 206 27.51 -14.10 -29.81
C ALA A 206 26.56 -15.12 -30.47
N LEU A 207 27.05 -16.04 -31.26
CA LEU A 207 26.27 -17.00 -32.06
C LEU A 207 25.53 -18.07 -31.22
N PHE A 208 25.90 -18.27 -29.96
CA PHE A 208 25.36 -19.34 -29.10
C PHE A 208 24.20 -18.89 -28.21
N VAL A 209 23.74 -17.65 -28.35
CA VAL A 209 22.65 -17.07 -27.53
C VAL A 209 21.42 -16.85 -28.40
N SER A 210 20.23 -17.00 -27.85
CA SER A 210 18.97 -16.69 -28.56
C SER A 210 19.07 -15.34 -29.28
N PRO A 211 18.73 -15.27 -30.58
CA PRO A 211 18.79 -14.00 -31.31
C PRO A 211 17.79 -12.96 -30.87
N LEU A 212 16.84 -13.33 -30.02
CA LEU A 212 15.84 -12.44 -29.43
C LEU A 212 15.89 -12.52 -27.91
N SER A 213 15.98 -11.36 -27.27
CA SER A 213 15.81 -11.18 -25.83
C SER A 213 14.68 -10.21 -25.56
N TYR A 214 13.95 -10.40 -24.47
CA TYR A 214 12.87 -9.51 -24.08
C TYR A 214 12.83 -9.30 -22.57
N ALA A 215 12.29 -8.17 -22.16
CA ALA A 215 12.04 -7.85 -20.77
C ALA A 215 10.79 -7.00 -20.63
N VAL A 216 10.07 -7.20 -19.53
CA VAL A 216 8.87 -6.43 -19.21
C VAL A 216 9.03 -5.85 -17.81
N VAL A 217 8.84 -4.52 -17.68
CA VAL A 217 8.96 -3.79 -16.42
C VAL A 217 7.68 -3.02 -16.14
N PRO A 218 6.99 -3.26 -15.03
CA PRO A 218 5.82 -2.50 -14.65
C PRO A 218 6.20 -1.11 -14.13
N PHE A 219 5.34 -0.12 -14.37
CA PHE A 219 5.41 1.20 -13.76
C PHE A 219 4.01 1.74 -13.49
N ASN A 220 3.91 2.76 -12.63
CA ASN A 220 2.64 3.38 -12.27
C ASN A 220 2.55 4.77 -12.86
N ILE A 221 1.30 5.22 -13.06
CA ILE A 221 0.98 6.60 -13.41
C ILE A 221 0.54 7.34 -12.15
N ASP A 222 1.09 8.54 -11.94
CA ASP A 222 0.75 9.43 -10.83
C ASP A 222 -0.77 9.71 -10.82
N ARG A 223 -1.39 9.48 -9.69
CA ARG A 223 -2.84 9.61 -9.46
C ARG A 223 -3.24 10.99 -8.95
N SER A 224 -2.31 11.89 -8.74
CA SER A 224 -2.56 13.22 -8.14
C SER A 224 -3.61 14.02 -8.89
N ALA A 225 -3.63 13.94 -10.23
CA ALA A 225 -4.63 14.61 -11.07
C ALA A 225 -6.07 14.07 -10.86
N ARG A 226 -6.18 12.81 -10.39
CA ARG A 226 -7.45 12.13 -10.11
C ARG A 226 -7.86 12.19 -8.64
N THR A 227 -7.04 12.79 -7.79
CA THR A 227 -7.32 12.94 -6.36
C THR A 227 -8.08 14.23 -6.11
N LEU A 228 -9.10 14.15 -5.28
CA LEU A 228 -9.89 15.27 -4.79
C LEU A 228 -9.58 15.47 -3.30
N ALA A 229 -9.38 16.70 -2.87
CA ALA A 229 -9.24 17.00 -1.46
C ALA A 229 -10.61 17.27 -0.83
N ILE A 230 -10.95 16.54 0.23
CA ILE A 230 -12.18 16.73 1.01
C ILE A 230 -11.79 17.26 2.39
N SER A 231 -12.36 18.39 2.79
CA SER A 231 -12.34 18.87 4.16
C SER A 231 -13.66 18.54 4.83
N LEU A 232 -13.61 17.81 5.94
CA LEU A 232 -14.76 17.39 6.74
C LEU A 232 -14.53 17.84 8.17
N ASN A 233 -15.34 18.78 8.65
CA ASN A 233 -15.20 19.37 9.97
C ASN A 233 -16.47 19.18 10.81
N ALA A 234 -16.29 18.65 12.01
CA ALA A 234 -17.31 18.50 13.03
C ALA A 234 -16.67 18.66 14.42
N PRO A 235 -17.43 18.99 15.47
CA PRO A 235 -16.93 18.96 16.84
C PRO A 235 -16.38 17.56 17.19
N GLU A 236 -15.33 17.52 18.03
CA GLU A 236 -14.76 16.24 18.50
C GLU A 236 -15.72 15.51 19.46
N GLU A 237 -16.53 16.27 20.18
CA GLU A 237 -17.52 15.73 21.12
C GLU A 237 -18.86 16.44 20.93
N VAL A 238 -19.94 15.67 20.85
CA VAL A 238 -21.31 16.16 20.68
C VAL A 238 -22.24 15.49 21.69
N ARG A 239 -23.39 16.13 21.97
CA ARG A 239 -24.40 15.59 22.87
C ARG A 239 -25.50 14.87 22.09
N PRO A 240 -25.96 13.68 22.54
CA PRO A 240 -27.08 13.01 21.94
C PRO A 240 -28.36 13.87 22.03
N GLY A 241 -29.21 13.78 21.01
CA GLY A 241 -30.46 14.58 20.95
C GLY A 241 -30.27 16.07 20.72
N LYS A 242 -29.03 16.56 20.55
CA LYS A 242 -28.74 17.96 20.22
C LYS A 242 -28.19 18.08 18.82
N PRO A 243 -28.63 19.07 18.02
CA PRO A 243 -28.04 19.31 16.72
C PRO A 243 -26.60 19.78 16.85
N PHE A 244 -25.75 19.34 15.95
CA PHE A 244 -24.39 19.84 15.76
C PHE A 244 -24.13 20.15 14.28
N THR A 245 -23.23 21.09 14.04
CA THR A 245 -22.89 21.53 12.71
C THR A 245 -21.82 20.64 12.11
N LEU A 246 -22.10 20.06 10.94
CA LEU A 246 -21.15 19.39 10.07
C LEU A 246 -20.81 20.31 8.92
N SER A 247 -19.55 20.72 8.81
CA SER A 247 -19.06 21.55 7.71
C SER A 247 -18.21 20.73 6.76
N TYR A 248 -18.35 20.97 5.47
CA TYR A 248 -17.64 20.25 4.41
C TYR A 248 -17.27 21.17 3.26
N SER A 249 -16.17 20.86 2.60
CA SER A 249 -15.74 21.49 1.35
C SER A 249 -14.86 20.55 0.53
N THR A 250 -14.68 20.88 -0.74
CA THR A 250 -13.81 20.18 -1.67
C THR A 250 -12.97 21.19 -2.44
N ASP A 251 -11.77 20.83 -2.90
CA ASP A 251 -10.90 21.72 -3.67
C ASP A 251 -11.45 22.05 -5.06
N LYS A 252 -12.39 21.23 -5.57
CA LYS A 252 -13.08 21.42 -6.87
C LYS A 252 -14.57 21.16 -6.68
N PRO A 253 -15.45 21.71 -7.56
CA PRO A 253 -16.87 21.37 -7.54
C PRO A 253 -17.07 19.85 -7.65
N ALA A 254 -17.85 19.28 -6.75
CA ALA A 254 -18.04 17.83 -6.64
C ALA A 254 -19.42 17.48 -6.06
N ASP A 255 -19.86 16.28 -6.38
CA ASP A 255 -20.93 15.61 -5.66
C ASP A 255 -20.36 14.87 -4.45
N LEU A 256 -20.86 15.15 -3.27
CA LEU A 256 -20.38 14.63 -2.00
C LEU A 256 -21.46 13.80 -1.33
N LEU A 257 -21.21 12.51 -1.17
CA LEU A 257 -22.05 11.61 -0.37
C LEU A 257 -21.62 11.71 1.10
N LEU A 258 -22.54 12.10 1.99
CA LEU A 258 -22.30 12.25 3.42
C LEU A 258 -23.15 11.28 4.24
N TYR A 259 -22.53 10.56 5.14
CA TYR A 259 -23.21 9.63 6.06
C TYR A 259 -22.37 9.43 7.34
N GLY A 260 -23.02 8.97 8.39
CA GLY A 260 -22.37 8.63 9.63
C GLY A 260 -22.91 7.32 10.19
N VAL A 261 -22.03 6.50 10.72
CA VAL A 261 -22.35 5.17 11.27
C VAL A 261 -21.66 4.96 12.59
N ASP A 262 -22.32 4.31 13.52
CA ASP A 262 -21.76 3.85 14.78
C ASP A 262 -20.50 3.01 14.53
N GLU A 263 -19.39 3.43 15.11
CA GLU A 263 -18.09 2.76 14.96
C GLU A 263 -18.15 1.30 15.43
N GLY A 264 -18.93 0.99 16.47
CA GLY A 264 -19.10 -0.38 16.94
C GLY A 264 -19.70 -1.30 15.87
N ILE A 265 -20.66 -0.80 15.08
CA ILE A 265 -21.22 -1.55 13.94
C ILE A 265 -20.18 -1.73 12.84
N LEU A 266 -19.44 -0.70 12.51
CA LEU A 266 -18.40 -0.78 11.49
C LEU A 266 -17.32 -1.81 11.86
N GLN A 267 -16.94 -1.88 13.14
CA GLN A 267 -15.96 -2.85 13.64
C GLN A 267 -16.51 -4.28 13.55
N VAL A 268 -17.77 -4.51 13.98
CA VAL A 268 -18.41 -5.83 13.89
C VAL A 268 -18.55 -6.28 12.43
N ALA A 269 -18.88 -5.35 11.53
CA ALA A 269 -19.01 -5.62 10.11
C ALA A 269 -17.67 -5.75 9.37
N GLY A 270 -16.53 -5.47 10.02
CA GLY A 270 -15.23 -5.39 9.37
C GLY A 270 -15.16 -4.33 8.27
N TYR A 271 -16.00 -3.29 8.37
CA TYR A 271 -16.13 -2.26 7.35
C TYR A 271 -14.90 -1.35 7.33
N GLN A 272 -14.39 -1.11 6.14
CA GLN A 272 -13.35 -0.11 5.88
C GLN A 272 -13.88 0.97 4.95
N LEU A 273 -13.42 2.21 5.17
CA LEU A 273 -13.74 3.30 4.26
C LEU A 273 -13.29 2.94 2.84
N PRO A 274 -14.17 3.01 1.84
CA PRO A 274 -13.79 2.71 0.47
C PRO A 274 -12.71 3.67 -0.04
N ASP A 275 -11.71 3.13 -0.71
CA ASP A 275 -10.78 3.91 -1.52
C ASP A 275 -11.20 3.81 -2.99
N PRO A 276 -11.97 4.80 -3.50
CA PRO A 276 -12.49 4.72 -4.86
C PRO A 276 -11.37 4.79 -5.91
N LEU A 277 -10.27 5.52 -5.65
CA LEU A 277 -9.14 5.59 -6.57
C LEU A 277 -8.39 4.25 -6.65
N ALA A 278 -8.14 3.60 -5.52
CA ALA A 278 -7.53 2.28 -5.51
C ALA A 278 -8.41 1.24 -6.21
N HIS A 279 -9.73 1.37 -6.11
CA HIS A 279 -10.66 0.46 -6.78
C HIS A 279 -10.65 0.64 -8.31
N TYR A 280 -10.81 1.88 -8.82
CA TYR A 280 -10.88 2.13 -10.26
C TYR A 280 -9.53 2.07 -10.96
N LEU A 281 -8.45 2.45 -10.26
CA LEU A 281 -7.08 2.41 -10.75
C LEU A 281 -6.29 1.22 -10.15
N GLN A 282 -6.98 0.12 -9.85
CA GLN A 282 -6.33 -1.11 -9.43
C GLN A 282 -5.38 -1.62 -10.52
N LYS A 283 -4.31 -2.29 -10.08
CA LYS A 283 -3.27 -2.80 -10.98
C LYS A 283 -3.87 -3.77 -11.99
N LYS A 284 -3.77 -3.44 -13.27
CA LYS A 284 -4.20 -4.28 -14.39
C LYS A 284 -3.04 -5.16 -14.84
N ALA A 285 -3.33 -6.41 -15.17
CA ALA A 285 -2.36 -7.30 -15.77
C ALA A 285 -2.06 -6.91 -17.24
N LEU A 286 -0.87 -7.23 -17.71
CA LEU A 286 -0.50 -7.09 -19.12
C LEU A 286 -1.36 -8.04 -19.97
N GLN A 287 -2.06 -7.51 -20.96
CA GLN A 287 -2.94 -8.28 -21.84
C GLN A 287 -2.40 -8.43 -23.27
N VAL A 288 -1.38 -7.64 -23.63
CA VAL A 288 -0.73 -7.73 -24.94
C VAL A 288 0.01 -9.06 -25.03
N ARG A 289 -0.20 -9.77 -26.14
CA ARG A 289 0.52 -11.00 -26.47
C ARG A 289 1.48 -10.72 -27.60
N SER A 290 2.75 -10.95 -27.36
CA SER A 290 3.78 -10.87 -28.39
C SER A 290 3.90 -12.22 -29.08
N LEU A 291 3.82 -12.24 -30.40
CA LEU A 291 4.04 -13.41 -31.23
C LEU A 291 5.34 -13.20 -32.04
N GLN A 292 6.21 -14.17 -32.01
CA GLN A 292 7.44 -14.15 -32.79
C GLN A 292 7.46 -15.33 -33.74
N MET A 293 7.97 -15.09 -34.96
CA MET A 293 8.11 -16.14 -35.98
C MET A 293 9.50 -16.81 -35.96
N LEU A 294 10.40 -16.34 -35.08
CA LEU A 294 11.76 -16.90 -34.99
C LEU A 294 11.78 -18.38 -34.63
N ASP A 295 10.85 -18.83 -33.78
CA ASP A 295 10.70 -20.23 -33.39
C ASP A 295 10.27 -21.14 -34.56
N LEU A 296 9.62 -20.56 -35.60
CA LEU A 296 9.23 -21.26 -36.82
C LEU A 296 10.39 -21.36 -37.83
N ILE A 297 11.33 -20.42 -37.77
CA ILE A 297 12.50 -20.35 -38.67
C ILE A 297 13.67 -21.17 -38.11
N LEU A 298 13.77 -21.30 -36.77
CA LEU A 298 14.83 -21.99 -36.05
C LEU A 298 14.26 -23.10 -35.16
N PRO A 299 13.82 -24.24 -35.70
CA PRO A 299 13.14 -25.30 -34.92
C PRO A 299 14.01 -25.93 -33.82
N GLU A 300 15.32 -25.74 -33.83
CA GLU A 300 16.25 -26.24 -32.82
C GLU A 300 16.06 -25.55 -31.46
N PHE A 301 15.54 -24.31 -31.45
CA PHE A 301 15.21 -23.55 -30.21
C PHE A 301 13.92 -24.02 -29.53
N THR A 302 12.95 -24.54 -30.26
CA THR A 302 11.69 -25.04 -29.73
C THR A 302 11.85 -26.30 -28.88
N ALA A 303 12.84 -27.12 -29.17
CA ALA A 303 13.14 -28.33 -28.39
C ALA A 303 13.68 -27.97 -26.97
N LEU A 304 14.49 -26.92 -26.88
CA LEU A 304 15.07 -26.46 -25.60
C LEU A 304 14.03 -25.80 -24.69
N GLN A 305 13.11 -25.01 -25.25
CA GLN A 305 12.04 -24.35 -24.49
C GLN A 305 11.00 -25.33 -23.93
N ARG A 306 10.67 -26.40 -24.64
CA ARG A 306 9.73 -27.43 -24.17
C ARG A 306 10.26 -28.23 -22.98
N GLN A 307 11.56 -28.36 -22.82
CA GLN A 307 12.18 -29.00 -21.64
C GLN A 307 12.15 -28.10 -20.40
N LEU A 308 12.10 -26.77 -20.58
CA LEU A 308 12.08 -25.80 -19.48
C LEU A 308 10.67 -25.45 -18.95
N ALA A 309 9.61 -25.76 -19.72
CA ALA A 309 8.22 -25.37 -19.40
C ALA A 309 7.45 -26.38 -18.53
N GLY A 310 8.07 -27.42 -18.07
CA GLY A 310 7.40 -28.59 -17.46
C GLY A 310 7.44 -28.68 -15.94
N VAL A 311 7.30 -27.61 -15.15
CA VAL A 311 6.96 -27.73 -13.69
C VAL A 311 6.36 -26.41 -13.18
N GLY A 312 5.07 -26.39 -12.89
CA GLY A 312 4.49 -25.29 -12.10
C GLY A 312 2.99 -25.07 -12.30
N GLY A 313 2.14 -25.88 -11.72
CA GLY A 313 0.70 -25.72 -11.91
C GLY A 313 -0.22 -26.22 -10.81
N ASP A 314 0.17 -26.17 -9.51
CA ASP A 314 -0.74 -26.66 -8.44
C ASP A 314 -0.94 -25.73 -7.23
N ASN A 315 -0.24 -24.61 -7.13
CA ASN A 315 -0.32 -23.76 -5.94
C ASN A 315 -1.51 -22.78 -5.90
N GLU A 316 -2.13 -22.44 -7.03
CA GLU A 316 -3.26 -21.48 -7.04
C GLU A 316 -4.58 -22.07 -6.54
N ARG A 317 -4.80 -23.37 -6.74
CA ARG A 317 -6.04 -24.03 -6.28
C ARG A 317 -6.09 -24.21 -4.75
N MET A 318 -4.96 -24.38 -4.08
CA MET A 318 -4.90 -24.48 -2.61
C MET A 318 -5.13 -23.12 -1.92
N ALA A 319 -4.67 -22.02 -2.50
CA ALA A 319 -4.86 -20.68 -1.93
C ALA A 319 -6.34 -20.25 -1.95
N MET A 320 -7.10 -20.58 -3.00
CA MET A 320 -8.53 -20.26 -3.08
C MET A 320 -9.39 -21.11 -2.12
N ALA A 321 -9.02 -22.35 -1.83
CA ALA A 321 -9.73 -23.19 -0.88
C ALA A 321 -9.53 -22.71 0.56
N ALA A 322 -8.33 -22.25 0.93
CA ALA A 322 -8.04 -21.69 2.25
C ALA A 322 -8.76 -20.36 2.52
N ALA A 323 -8.92 -19.50 1.50
CA ALA A 323 -9.64 -18.25 1.61
C ALA A 323 -11.16 -18.44 1.82
N ARG A 324 -11.76 -19.46 1.22
CA ARG A 324 -13.19 -19.81 1.43
C ARG A 324 -13.45 -20.38 2.83
N MET A 325 -12.55 -21.14 3.41
CA MET A 325 -12.71 -21.67 4.78
C MET A 325 -12.59 -20.61 5.88
N MET A 326 -11.96 -19.46 5.61
CA MET A 326 -11.86 -18.36 6.59
C MET A 326 -13.11 -17.45 6.60
N MET A 327 -13.94 -17.47 5.58
CA MET A 327 -15.16 -16.65 5.52
C MET A 327 -16.32 -17.16 6.37
N ASP A 328 -16.34 -18.45 6.74
CA ASP A 328 -17.46 -19.08 7.47
C ASP A 328 -17.33 -19.05 9.00
N LYS A 329 -16.30 -18.43 9.56
CA LYS A 329 -16.02 -18.46 11.02
C LYS A 329 -16.46 -17.23 11.81
N ASN A 330 -17.09 -16.23 11.21
CA ASN A 330 -17.54 -15.04 11.93
C ASN A 330 -19.03 -15.06 12.27
N LEU A 331 -19.49 -16.11 12.89
CA LEU A 331 -20.74 -16.07 13.64
C LEU A 331 -20.43 -15.44 15.01
N ASN A 332 -20.78 -14.15 15.14
CA ASN A 332 -20.62 -13.38 16.37
C ASN A 332 -21.60 -13.93 17.44
N PRO A 333 -21.11 -14.47 18.57
CA PRO A 333 -21.95 -15.01 19.64
C PRO A 333 -22.48 -13.94 20.59
N PHE A 334 -22.23 -12.64 20.34
CA PHE A 334 -22.67 -11.57 21.26
C PHE A 334 -24.13 -11.20 21.03
N ALA A 335 -24.89 -11.12 22.14
CA ALA A 335 -26.25 -10.66 22.16
C ALA A 335 -26.39 -9.28 21.46
N ARG A 336 -27.42 -9.16 20.60
CA ARG A 336 -27.71 -7.88 19.93
C ARG A 336 -28.00 -6.83 20.98
N ARG A 337 -27.27 -5.71 20.95
CA ARG A 337 -27.66 -4.51 21.72
C ARG A 337 -29.06 -4.11 21.32
N ALA A 338 -29.93 -3.91 22.31
CA ALA A 338 -31.31 -3.43 22.11
C ALA A 338 -31.37 -1.93 21.73
N GLU A 339 -30.25 -1.23 21.81
CA GLU A 339 -30.17 0.20 21.48
C GLU A 339 -30.12 0.42 19.98
N GLN A 340 -30.91 1.39 19.51
CA GLN A 340 -30.88 1.76 18.10
C GLN A 340 -29.49 2.31 17.74
N PRO A 341 -28.88 1.77 16.68
CA PRO A 341 -27.56 2.23 16.25
C PRO A 341 -27.62 3.68 15.80
N GLY A 342 -26.57 4.44 16.13
CA GLY A 342 -26.39 5.78 15.59
C GLY A 342 -26.02 5.72 14.11
N VAL A 343 -27.02 5.91 13.25
CA VAL A 343 -26.82 5.97 11.79
C VAL A 343 -27.57 7.18 11.27
N PHE A 344 -26.91 7.95 10.41
CA PHE A 344 -27.60 9.01 9.65
C PHE A 344 -27.09 9.02 8.20
N TRP A 345 -27.96 9.47 7.32
CA TRP A 345 -27.75 9.54 5.91
C TRP A 345 -28.19 10.91 5.39
N LEU A 346 -27.25 11.74 4.94
CA LEU A 346 -27.53 13.05 4.36
C LEU A 346 -27.73 13.00 2.85
N GLY A 347 -27.36 11.87 2.24
CA GLY A 347 -27.44 11.69 0.78
C GLY A 347 -26.32 12.42 0.05
N VAL A 348 -26.59 12.76 -1.20
CA VAL A 348 -25.64 13.47 -2.07
C VAL A 348 -25.89 14.97 -1.99
N VAL A 349 -24.85 15.72 -1.65
CA VAL A 349 -24.85 17.19 -1.59
C VAL A 349 -23.82 17.75 -2.56
N LYS A 350 -24.02 19.00 -3.00
CA LYS A 350 -23.01 19.71 -3.80
C LYS A 350 -21.97 20.32 -2.87
N ALA A 351 -20.70 20.13 -3.21
CA ALA A 351 -19.56 20.72 -2.51
C ALA A 351 -18.67 21.49 -3.47
N SER A 352 -17.96 22.47 -2.95
CA SER A 352 -17.01 23.30 -3.68
C SER A 352 -15.90 23.78 -2.74
N ASN A 353 -15.03 24.65 -3.21
CA ASN A 353 -14.01 25.31 -2.40
C ASN A 353 -14.57 26.26 -1.32
N GLN A 354 -15.86 26.59 -1.40
CA GLN A 354 -16.55 27.34 -0.34
C GLN A 354 -17.12 26.34 0.68
N PRO A 355 -16.82 26.50 1.97
CA PRO A 355 -17.38 25.64 3.01
C PRO A 355 -18.90 25.75 3.05
N ALA A 356 -19.56 24.63 2.98
CA ALA A 356 -20.98 24.47 3.27
C ALA A 356 -21.16 23.75 4.60
N SER A 357 -22.33 23.91 5.22
CA SER A 357 -22.63 23.28 6.49
C SER A 357 -24.04 22.74 6.52
N THR A 358 -24.24 21.69 7.31
CA THR A 358 -25.55 21.11 7.61
C THR A 358 -25.65 20.76 9.07
N GLU A 359 -26.86 20.72 9.61
CA GLU A 359 -27.08 20.28 10.99
C GLU A 359 -27.42 18.79 11.00
N VAL A 360 -26.82 18.09 11.96
CA VAL A 360 -27.03 16.66 12.19
C VAL A 360 -27.50 16.50 13.64
N THR A 361 -28.55 15.68 13.83
CA THR A 361 -29.03 15.30 15.15
C THR A 361 -28.98 13.77 15.29
N LEU A 362 -28.32 13.31 16.35
CA LEU A 362 -28.24 11.87 16.66
C LEU A 362 -29.35 11.47 17.65
N PRO A 363 -29.78 10.21 17.69
CA PRO A 363 -30.77 9.74 18.65
C PRO A 363 -30.35 10.05 20.09
N GLN A 364 -31.33 10.38 20.94
CA GLN A 364 -31.07 10.75 22.32
C GLN A 364 -30.52 9.60 23.17
N SER A 365 -30.84 8.36 22.78
CA SER A 365 -30.33 7.13 23.42
C SER A 365 -28.93 6.74 22.96
N PHE A 366 -28.37 7.37 21.93
CA PHE A 366 -27.08 6.97 21.38
C PHE A 366 -25.94 7.52 22.22
N SER A 367 -25.03 6.64 22.64
CA SER A 367 -23.77 6.97 23.30
C SER A 367 -22.65 6.11 22.73
N GLY A 368 -21.60 6.71 22.19
CA GLY A 368 -20.50 5.99 21.52
C GLY A 368 -19.72 6.88 20.58
N ASN A 369 -19.07 6.28 19.60
CA ASN A 369 -18.35 6.99 18.56
C ASN A 369 -19.12 6.86 17.22
N ILE A 370 -19.31 7.97 16.54
CA ILE A 370 -19.82 8.01 15.16
C ILE A 370 -18.64 8.27 14.24
N LYS A 371 -18.48 7.43 13.24
CA LYS A 371 -17.59 7.69 12.11
C LYS A 371 -18.38 8.41 11.01
N LEU A 372 -18.08 9.70 10.87
CA LEU A 372 -18.55 10.50 9.74
C LEU A 372 -17.75 10.11 8.51
N MET A 373 -18.41 9.86 7.40
CA MET A 373 -17.79 9.44 6.15
C MET A 373 -18.27 10.30 5.01
N ALA A 374 -17.34 10.65 4.15
CA ALA A 374 -17.59 11.45 2.96
C ALA A 374 -16.92 10.80 1.75
N VAL A 375 -17.66 10.61 0.66
CA VAL A 375 -17.15 10.16 -0.63
C VAL A 375 -17.49 11.22 -1.67
N ALA A 376 -16.47 11.76 -2.34
CA ALA A 376 -16.63 12.84 -3.30
C ALA A 376 -16.33 12.37 -4.73
N VAL A 377 -17.11 12.85 -5.67
CA VAL A 377 -16.97 12.60 -7.11
C VAL A 377 -17.04 13.94 -7.85
N ALA A 378 -15.98 14.26 -8.58
CA ALA A 378 -15.92 15.35 -9.54
C ALA A 378 -15.74 14.78 -10.96
N ASP A 379 -15.74 15.60 -12.00
CA ASP A 379 -15.65 15.16 -13.40
C ASP A 379 -14.49 14.18 -13.66
N HIS A 380 -13.34 14.43 -13.01
CA HIS A 380 -12.13 13.63 -13.22
C HIS A 380 -11.39 13.28 -11.94
N ALA A 381 -12.01 13.42 -10.77
CA ALA A 381 -11.36 13.17 -9.49
C ALA A 381 -12.31 12.52 -8.48
N LEU A 382 -11.75 11.68 -7.62
CA LEU A 382 -12.46 10.92 -6.61
C LEU A 382 -11.69 11.03 -5.28
N ALA A 383 -12.42 11.01 -4.18
CA ALA A 383 -11.82 10.84 -2.86
C ALA A 383 -12.82 10.26 -1.87
N ALA A 384 -12.29 9.73 -0.78
CA ALA A 384 -13.08 9.44 0.42
C ALA A 384 -12.30 9.88 1.65
N THR A 385 -13.02 10.33 2.67
CA THR A 385 -12.44 10.71 3.95
C THR A 385 -13.39 10.35 5.09
N SER A 386 -12.86 10.26 6.30
CA SER A 386 -13.68 10.08 7.49
C SER A 386 -13.19 10.93 8.65
N LYS A 387 -14.09 11.19 9.59
CA LYS A 387 -13.81 11.87 10.85
C LYS A 387 -14.60 11.20 11.97
N ASP A 388 -13.93 10.95 13.08
CA ASP A 388 -14.56 10.38 14.26
C ASP A 388 -15.13 11.49 15.15
N VAL A 389 -16.34 11.28 15.66
CA VAL A 389 -17.03 12.18 16.58
C VAL A 389 -17.51 11.37 17.77
N ARG A 390 -17.13 11.80 18.96
CA ARG A 390 -17.55 11.20 20.22
C ARG A 390 -18.91 11.74 20.63
N VAL A 391 -19.86 10.85 20.88
CA VAL A 391 -21.19 11.19 21.33
C VAL A 391 -21.35 10.80 22.80
N ARG A 392 -21.46 11.79 23.67
CA ARG A 392 -21.62 11.56 25.10
C ARG A 392 -22.70 12.48 25.69
N GLY A 393 -23.64 11.85 26.37
CA GLY A 393 -24.57 12.55 27.24
C GLY A 393 -23.89 13.02 28.55
N PRO A 394 -24.52 13.90 29.30
CA PRO A 394 -24.07 14.24 30.65
C PRO A 394 -24.05 13.00 31.55
N PHE A 395 -24.94 12.07 31.29
CA PHE A 395 -24.98 10.76 31.95
C PHE A 395 -25.14 9.67 30.91
N VAL A 396 -24.50 8.53 31.16
CA VAL A 396 -24.70 7.30 30.39
C VAL A 396 -25.45 6.32 31.26
N LEU A 397 -26.62 5.91 30.80
CA LEU A 397 -27.47 4.91 31.46
C LEU A 397 -27.37 3.62 30.66
N SER A 398 -27.01 2.52 31.28
CA SER A 398 -26.95 1.19 30.69
C SER A 398 -27.86 0.25 31.46
N PRO A 399 -29.14 0.12 31.08
CA PRO A 399 -30.07 -0.82 31.70
C PRO A 399 -29.84 -2.24 31.19
N GLU A 400 -29.81 -3.20 32.06
CA GLU A 400 -29.87 -4.63 31.76
C GLU A 400 -31.33 -5.09 31.96
N VAL A 401 -32.06 -5.18 30.85
CA VAL A 401 -33.47 -5.56 30.83
C VAL A 401 -33.63 -6.92 30.11
N LEU A 402 -34.49 -7.77 30.65
CA LEU A 402 -34.86 -9.02 29.97
C LEU A 402 -35.58 -8.74 28.64
N GLN A 403 -35.27 -9.50 27.63
CA GLN A 403 -35.90 -9.38 26.31
C GLN A 403 -37.35 -9.87 26.27
N SER A 404 -37.72 -10.79 27.19
CA SER A 404 -39.05 -11.33 27.32
C SER A 404 -39.27 -11.83 28.75
N ALA A 405 -40.46 -11.66 29.26
CA ALA A 405 -40.94 -12.22 30.54
C ALA A 405 -42.34 -12.79 30.33
N ALA A 406 -42.70 -13.83 31.09
CA ALA A 406 -44.03 -14.39 31.09
C ALA A 406 -44.91 -13.69 32.17
N PRO A 407 -46.24 -13.70 32.05
CA PRO A 407 -47.09 -13.19 33.07
C PRO A 407 -46.87 -13.95 34.41
N GLY A 408 -46.58 -13.20 35.45
CA GLY A 408 -46.26 -13.71 36.78
C GLY A 408 -44.80 -13.92 37.07
N ASP A 409 -43.87 -13.62 36.14
CA ASP A 409 -42.44 -13.62 36.39
C ASP A 409 -42.05 -12.40 37.23
N GLU A 410 -41.17 -12.64 38.21
CA GLU A 410 -40.46 -11.60 38.97
C GLU A 410 -38.99 -11.57 38.55
N PHE A 411 -38.48 -10.36 38.30
CA PHE A 411 -37.07 -10.21 37.89
C PHE A 411 -36.50 -8.85 38.34
N ASP A 412 -35.17 -8.85 38.50
CA ASP A 412 -34.43 -7.63 38.85
C ASP A 412 -33.94 -6.94 37.58
N VAL A 413 -33.97 -5.60 37.56
CA VAL A 413 -33.40 -4.77 36.51
C VAL A 413 -32.21 -4.01 37.09
N SER A 414 -31.01 -4.27 36.56
CA SER A 414 -29.82 -3.51 36.92
C SER A 414 -29.62 -2.32 35.98
N ILE A 415 -29.35 -1.15 36.54
CA ILE A 415 -29.08 0.07 35.77
C ILE A 415 -27.73 0.62 36.18
N SER A 416 -26.75 0.55 35.28
CA SER A 416 -25.47 1.21 35.47
C SER A 416 -25.56 2.68 35.05
N VAL A 417 -25.04 3.57 35.90
CA VAL A 417 -25.05 5.02 35.68
C VAL A 417 -23.61 5.52 35.67
N ALA A 418 -23.19 6.18 34.60
CA ALA A 418 -21.90 6.85 34.54
C ALA A 418 -22.08 8.37 34.39
N ASN A 419 -21.33 9.14 35.16
CA ASN A 419 -21.33 10.61 35.12
C ASN A 419 -20.25 11.11 34.15
N GLY A 420 -20.68 11.80 33.10
CA GLY A 420 -19.80 12.40 32.07
C GLY A 420 -19.62 13.93 32.22
N ILE A 421 -20.14 14.54 33.26
CA ILE A 421 -20.06 15.99 33.45
C ILE A 421 -18.68 16.38 33.98
N LYS A 422 -17.91 17.10 33.17
CA LYS A 422 -16.58 17.60 33.57
C LYS A 422 -16.73 18.58 34.73
N GLY A 423 -16.01 18.33 35.83
CA GLY A 423 -15.98 19.20 37.00
C GLY A 423 -17.13 18.98 38.03
N SER A 424 -17.94 17.93 37.85
CA SER A 424 -18.99 17.58 38.83
C SER A 424 -18.45 17.04 40.15
N GLY A 425 -17.18 16.66 40.23
CA GLY A 425 -16.58 15.97 41.39
C GLY A 425 -16.83 14.46 41.35
N ILE A 426 -16.30 13.77 42.37
CA ILE A 426 -16.38 12.30 42.49
C ILE A 426 -17.61 11.81 43.24
N ASP A 427 -18.41 12.71 43.80
CA ASP A 427 -19.58 12.46 44.65
C ASP A 427 -20.78 13.33 44.20
N ALA A 428 -21.02 13.44 42.92
CA ALA A 428 -22.14 14.21 42.40
C ALA A 428 -23.48 13.52 42.74
N PRO A 429 -24.46 14.17 43.33
CA PRO A 429 -25.75 13.58 43.64
C PRO A 429 -26.57 13.41 42.34
N VAL A 430 -26.98 12.20 42.08
CA VAL A 430 -27.83 11.85 40.94
C VAL A 430 -29.06 11.10 41.39
N GLN A 431 -30.21 11.43 40.82
CA GLN A 431 -31.46 10.71 41.05
C GLN A 431 -31.83 9.95 39.78
N VAL A 432 -31.97 8.63 39.88
CA VAL A 432 -32.46 7.75 38.82
C VAL A 432 -33.90 7.41 39.11
N SER A 433 -34.79 7.60 38.14
CA SER A 433 -36.21 7.26 38.24
C SER A 433 -36.60 6.27 37.14
N LEU A 434 -37.38 5.26 37.52
CA LEU A 434 -37.88 4.22 36.62
C LEU A 434 -39.36 4.47 36.33
N GLN A 435 -39.72 4.50 35.05
CA GLN A 435 -41.11 4.49 34.59
C GLN A 435 -41.40 3.14 33.89
N LEU A 436 -42.43 2.48 34.34
CA LEU A 436 -42.86 1.20 33.80
C LEU A 436 -44.10 1.36 32.91
N PRO A 437 -44.27 0.52 31.89
CA PRO A 437 -45.53 0.37 31.16
C PRO A 437 -46.59 -0.27 32.05
N ASP A 438 -47.86 -0.06 31.73
CA ASP A 438 -49.02 -0.56 32.51
C ASP A 438 -49.01 -2.11 32.67
N SER A 439 -48.28 -2.80 31.87
CA SER A 439 -48.15 -4.29 31.90
C SER A 439 -47.18 -4.80 32.97
N LEU A 440 -46.43 -3.92 33.65
CA LEU A 440 -45.46 -4.29 34.68
C LEU A 440 -45.81 -3.59 36.02
N THR A 441 -45.61 -4.31 37.10
CA THR A 441 -45.78 -3.76 38.46
C THR A 441 -44.42 -3.66 39.12
N LEU A 442 -44.09 -2.49 39.67
CA LEU A 442 -42.85 -2.26 40.39
C LEU A 442 -42.94 -2.83 41.81
N VAL A 443 -41.98 -3.65 42.18
CA VAL A 443 -41.75 -4.11 43.54
C VAL A 443 -40.58 -3.30 44.13
N GLY A 444 -40.87 -2.27 44.91
CA GLY A 444 -39.87 -1.40 45.51
C GLY A 444 -40.01 0.08 45.14
N ASP A 445 -38.94 0.86 45.26
CA ASP A 445 -38.96 2.31 45.03
C ASP A 445 -38.78 2.64 43.56
N SER A 446 -39.61 3.56 43.05
CA SER A 446 -39.54 4.05 41.66
C SER A 446 -38.38 5.02 41.42
N SER A 447 -37.65 5.44 42.43
CA SER A 447 -36.48 6.30 42.29
C SER A 447 -35.42 6.03 43.35
N VAL A 448 -34.17 6.11 42.96
CA VAL A 448 -33.01 5.90 43.80
C VAL A 448 -32.07 7.12 43.68
N ARG A 449 -31.56 7.62 44.83
CA ARG A 449 -30.52 8.63 44.85
C ARG A 449 -29.15 7.97 45.04
N LEU A 450 -28.20 8.34 44.19
CA LEU A 450 -26.84 7.84 44.18
C LEU A 450 -25.87 9.02 44.16
N ASN A 451 -24.69 8.83 44.74
CA ASN A 451 -23.55 9.73 44.56
C ASN A 451 -22.56 9.08 43.63
N ILE A 452 -22.25 9.72 42.49
CA ILE A 452 -21.39 9.15 41.41
C ILE A 452 -20.44 10.19 40.85
#